data_904787f636551ee1937145bd7b6272c2
#
_entry.id   904787f636551ee1937145bd7b6272c2
#
_cell.length_a   1.000
_cell.length_b   1.000
_cell.length_c   1.000
_cell.angle_alpha   90.00
_cell.angle_beta   90.00
_cell.angle_gamma   90.00
#
_symmetry.space_group_name_H-M   'P 1'
#
loop_
_entity.id
_entity.type
_entity.pdbx_description
1 polymer ?
#
loop_
_entity_poly.entity_id
_entity_poly.type
_entity_poly.pdbx_seq_one_letter_code
_entity_poly.pdbx_strand_id
1 'polypeptide(L)'
;MTGKQLFEFELHSDVLIVTPNGPFIEFRDNDFRNAYNEAYRLLSEPGTRHLLVDFSNLDYFGSTFVSLLLRLSQKARACKGESALCHLSDNMRGMLKTLMLLENPKVDFSMSSHANRDVALQYLADVTSRTNEKKQ
;
A
#
# COMPACT_ATOMS: atom_id res chain seq x y z
N MET A 1 1.61 27.65 11.26
CA MET A 1 0.55 26.85 10.67
C MET A 1 1.13 25.61 10.01
N THR A 2 0.53 24.50 10.26
CA THR A 2 0.98 23.26 9.65
C THR A 2 0.50 23.16 8.22
N GLY A 3 1.36 22.70 7.34
CA GLY A 3 0.98 22.45 5.99
C GLY A 3 0.06 21.26 5.88
N LYS A 4 -0.42 21.01 4.67
CA LYS A 4 -1.22 19.84 4.36
C LYS A 4 -0.41 18.57 4.60
N GLN A 5 -1.01 17.59 5.25
CA GLN A 5 -0.36 16.31 5.47
C GLN A 5 -0.47 15.49 4.19
N LEU A 6 0.67 15.21 3.56
CA LEU A 6 0.71 14.53 2.26
C LEU A 6 0.53 13.02 2.37
N PHE A 7 0.78 12.44 3.53
CA PHE A 7 0.54 11.02 3.78
C PHE A 7 -0.18 10.86 5.10
N GLU A 8 -1.23 10.07 5.10
CA GLU A 8 -1.93 9.69 6.33
C GLU A 8 -1.74 8.22 6.58
N PHE A 9 -1.56 7.86 7.85
CA PHE A 9 -1.31 6.48 8.26
C PHE A 9 -2.35 6.07 9.29
N GLU A 10 -2.89 4.87 9.13
CA GLU A 10 -3.93 4.37 10.03
C GLU A 10 -3.73 2.87 10.20
N LEU A 11 -3.82 2.39 11.44
CA LEU A 11 -3.77 0.96 11.70
C LEU A 11 -5.20 0.45 11.88
N HIS A 12 -5.55 -0.58 11.15
CA HIS A 12 -6.87 -1.21 11.19
C HIS A 12 -6.67 -2.71 11.26
N SER A 13 -6.89 -3.29 12.44
CA SER A 13 -6.61 -4.70 12.66
C SER A 13 -5.13 -4.97 12.37
N ASP A 14 -4.81 -5.92 11.48
CA ASP A 14 -3.43 -6.22 11.10
C ASP A 14 -2.98 -5.50 9.83
N VAL A 15 -3.70 -4.44 9.45
CA VAL A 15 -3.45 -3.71 8.20
C VAL A 15 -2.97 -2.31 8.48
N LEU A 16 -1.88 -1.90 7.82
CA LEU A 16 -1.50 -0.49 7.77
C LEU A 16 -2.16 0.13 6.54
N ILE A 17 -2.95 1.16 6.74
CA ILE A 17 -3.58 1.90 5.66
C ILE A 17 -2.79 3.19 5.45
N VAL A 18 -2.31 3.39 4.22
CA VAL A 18 -1.58 4.60 3.83
C VAL A 18 -2.42 5.34 2.81
N THR A 19 -2.71 6.60 3.08
CA THR A 19 -3.50 7.45 2.19
C THR A 19 -2.67 8.63 1.74
N PRO A 20 -2.16 8.62 0.49
CA PRO A 20 -1.47 9.79 -0.04
C PRO A 20 -2.50 10.85 -0.45
N ASN A 21 -2.21 12.11 -0.11
CA ASN A 21 -3.10 13.24 -0.35
C ASN A 21 -2.45 14.18 -1.35
N GLY A 22 -2.72 13.97 -2.64
CA GLY A 22 -2.15 14.76 -3.72
C GLY A 22 -2.50 16.24 -3.66
N PRO A 23 -2.17 16.99 -4.70
CA PRO A 23 -1.71 16.51 -6.01
C PRO A 23 -0.25 16.02 -5.97
N PHE A 24 0.06 15.15 -6.92
CA PHE A 24 1.39 14.52 -6.99
C PHE A 24 2.52 15.54 -7.04
N ILE A 25 2.31 16.67 -7.69
CA ILE A 25 3.34 17.71 -7.87
C ILE A 25 3.81 18.31 -6.54
N GLU A 26 3.03 18.19 -5.47
CA GLU A 26 3.39 18.70 -4.17
C GLU A 26 4.37 17.81 -3.40
N PHE A 27 4.53 16.55 -3.83
CA PHE A 27 5.42 15.62 -3.13
C PHE A 27 6.89 15.93 -3.44
N ARG A 28 7.70 15.93 -2.38
CA ARG A 28 9.15 16.13 -2.45
C ARG A 28 9.86 14.86 -2.04
N ASP A 29 11.15 14.79 -2.34
CA ASP A 29 11.94 13.60 -1.97
C ASP A 29 11.87 13.30 -0.48
N ASN A 30 11.91 14.35 0.36
CA ASN A 30 11.80 14.15 1.81
C ASN A 30 10.45 13.59 2.21
N ASP A 31 9.38 13.93 1.50
CA ASP A 31 8.05 13.39 1.80
C ASP A 31 8.01 11.89 1.59
N PHE A 32 8.61 11.41 0.49
CA PHE A 32 8.69 9.98 0.21
C PHE A 32 9.55 9.26 1.23
N ARG A 33 10.68 9.86 1.60
CA ARG A 33 11.58 9.27 2.59
C ARG A 33 10.90 9.16 3.95
N ASN A 34 10.25 10.24 4.37
CA ASN A 34 9.55 10.26 5.66
C ASN A 34 8.38 9.28 5.66
N ALA A 35 7.65 9.19 4.55
CA ALA A 35 6.54 8.24 4.42
C ALA A 35 7.04 6.81 4.50
N TYR A 36 8.14 6.50 3.81
CA TYR A 36 8.72 5.16 3.88
C TYR A 36 9.12 4.80 5.30
N ASN A 37 9.82 5.73 5.97
CA ASN A 37 10.29 5.47 7.33
C ASN A 37 9.13 5.24 8.28
N GLU A 38 8.08 6.04 8.19
CA GLU A 38 6.92 5.88 9.08
C GLU A 38 6.15 4.60 8.77
N ALA A 39 5.93 4.30 7.49
CA ALA A 39 5.25 3.08 7.10
C ALA A 39 6.06 1.85 7.52
N TYR A 40 7.38 1.89 7.33
CA TYR A 40 8.24 0.79 7.74
C TYR A 40 8.14 0.56 9.24
N ARG A 41 8.17 1.64 10.02
CA ARG A 41 8.04 1.55 11.48
C ARG A 41 6.71 0.91 11.87
N LEU A 42 5.61 1.34 11.25
CA LEU A 42 4.29 0.83 11.56
C LEU A 42 4.11 -0.62 11.12
N LEU A 43 4.65 -0.99 9.96
CA LEU A 43 4.61 -2.38 9.50
C LEU A 43 5.47 -3.30 10.37
N SER A 44 6.40 -2.73 11.12
CA SER A 44 7.24 -3.51 12.03
C SER A 44 6.60 -3.73 13.40
N GLU A 45 5.46 -3.08 13.66
CA GLU A 45 4.75 -3.27 14.94
C GLU A 45 4.21 -4.69 15.04
N PRO A 46 4.28 -5.31 16.24
CA PRO A 46 3.70 -6.65 16.41
C PRO A 46 2.22 -6.66 16.05
N GLY A 47 1.82 -7.67 15.28
CA GLY A 47 0.43 -7.81 14.87
C GLY A 47 0.08 -7.09 13.58
N THR A 48 0.98 -6.31 12.99
CA THR A 48 0.76 -5.67 11.71
C THR A 48 1.46 -6.48 10.63
N ARG A 49 0.74 -6.78 9.53
CA ARG A 49 1.34 -7.58 8.46
C ARG A 49 0.99 -7.09 7.06
N HIS A 50 -0.18 -6.50 6.87
CA HIS A 50 -0.67 -6.13 5.54
C HIS A 50 -0.54 -4.64 5.29
N LEU A 51 -0.42 -4.30 4.01
CA LEU A 51 -0.39 -2.92 3.55
C LEU A 51 -1.60 -2.66 2.64
N LEU A 52 -2.29 -1.57 2.88
CA LEU A 52 -3.33 -1.08 1.98
C LEU A 52 -3.02 0.38 1.65
N VAL A 53 -2.87 0.69 0.37
CA VAL A 53 -2.68 2.08 -0.06
C VAL A 53 -3.95 2.53 -0.77
N ASP A 54 -4.55 3.60 -0.24
CA ASP A 54 -5.83 4.13 -0.72
C ASP A 54 -5.57 5.39 -1.56
N PHE A 55 -5.85 5.29 -2.86
CA PHE A 55 -5.59 6.38 -3.81
C PHE A 55 -6.80 7.26 -4.06
N SER A 56 -7.76 7.30 -3.15
CA SER A 56 -8.95 8.15 -3.32
C SER A 56 -8.59 9.64 -3.44
N ASN A 57 -7.46 10.07 -2.90
CA ASN A 57 -7.04 11.47 -2.90
C ASN A 57 -5.84 11.75 -3.81
N LEU A 58 -5.47 10.80 -4.65
CA LEU A 58 -4.33 10.94 -5.57
C LEU A 58 -4.64 10.19 -6.86
N ASP A 59 -4.68 10.90 -7.98
CA ASP A 59 -5.08 10.32 -9.25
C ASP A 59 -3.90 10.07 -10.21
N TYR A 60 -2.69 10.43 -9.81
CA TYR A 60 -1.51 10.25 -10.62
C TYR A 60 -0.25 10.16 -9.75
N PHE A 61 0.71 9.33 -10.17
CA PHE A 61 2.02 9.29 -9.53
C PHE A 61 3.08 8.90 -10.56
N GLY A 62 4.34 9.21 -10.22
CA GLY A 62 5.48 8.92 -11.06
C GLY A 62 6.33 7.79 -10.51
N SER A 63 7.52 7.61 -11.10
CA SER A 63 8.40 6.50 -10.80
C SER A 63 8.89 6.48 -9.35
N THR A 64 9.09 7.64 -8.75
CA THR A 64 9.51 7.69 -7.34
C THR A 64 8.47 7.08 -6.43
N PHE A 65 7.18 7.35 -6.72
CA PHE A 65 6.09 6.77 -5.94
C PHE A 65 6.02 5.25 -6.17
N VAL A 66 6.24 4.81 -7.41
CA VAL A 66 6.28 3.38 -7.70
C VAL A 66 7.37 2.69 -6.89
N SER A 67 8.54 3.32 -6.78
CA SER A 67 9.63 2.77 -5.95
C SER A 67 9.21 2.65 -4.48
N LEU A 68 8.50 3.66 -3.97
CA LEU A 68 7.97 3.59 -2.60
C LEU A 68 7.03 2.41 -2.44
N LEU A 69 6.10 2.24 -3.37
CA LEU A 69 5.15 1.13 -3.33
C LEU A 69 5.86 -0.22 -3.34
N LEU A 70 6.86 -0.37 -4.20
CA LEU A 70 7.62 -1.61 -4.29
C LEU A 70 8.31 -1.94 -2.96
N ARG A 71 8.98 -0.96 -2.38
CA ARG A 71 9.72 -1.18 -1.13
C ARG A 71 8.78 -1.51 0.02
N LEU A 72 7.62 -0.85 0.10
CA LEU A 72 6.65 -1.14 1.15
C LEU A 72 5.99 -2.49 0.92
N SER A 73 5.73 -2.86 -0.33
CA SER A 73 5.18 -4.16 -0.66
C SER A 73 6.12 -5.28 -0.23
N GLN A 74 7.42 -5.11 -0.47
CA GLN A 74 8.42 -6.07 -0.03
C GLN A 74 8.47 -6.18 1.48
N LYS A 75 8.33 -5.05 2.18
CA LYS A 75 8.28 -5.07 3.65
C LYS A 75 7.06 -5.82 4.17
N ALA A 76 5.88 -5.60 3.56
CA ALA A 76 4.67 -6.33 3.95
C ALA A 76 4.86 -7.83 3.72
N ARG A 77 5.46 -8.21 2.60
CA ARG A 77 5.73 -9.62 2.33
C ARG A 77 6.67 -10.21 3.37
N ALA A 78 7.69 -9.45 3.77
CA ALA A 78 8.60 -9.90 4.82
C ALA A 78 7.90 -10.09 6.15
N CYS A 79 6.81 -9.38 6.39
CA CYS A 79 5.96 -9.54 7.57
C CYS A 79 4.90 -10.62 7.38
N LYS A 80 4.98 -11.39 6.30
CA LYS A 80 4.03 -12.45 5.93
C LYS A 80 2.65 -11.91 5.60
N GLY A 81 2.61 -10.68 5.10
CA GLY A 81 1.38 -10.04 4.67
C GLY A 81 1.34 -9.83 3.17
N GLU A 82 0.29 -9.17 2.74
CA GLU A 82 0.09 -8.83 1.34
C GLU A 82 -0.14 -7.33 1.20
N SER A 83 0.03 -6.84 -0.02
CA SER A 83 -0.19 -5.43 -0.33
C SER A 83 -1.40 -5.31 -1.25
N ALA A 84 -2.31 -4.43 -0.87
CA ALA A 84 -3.52 -4.14 -1.65
C ALA A 84 -3.59 -2.66 -1.95
N LEU A 85 -4.15 -2.32 -3.10
CA LEU A 85 -4.37 -0.94 -3.52
C LEU A 85 -5.85 -0.76 -3.80
N CYS A 86 -6.39 0.42 -3.52
CA CYS A 86 -7.77 0.71 -3.87
C CYS A 86 -7.91 2.13 -4.44
N HIS A 87 -9.00 2.37 -5.16
CA HIS A 87 -9.29 3.64 -5.80
C HIS A 87 -8.23 4.07 -6.81
N LEU A 88 -7.61 3.11 -7.50
CA LEU A 88 -6.66 3.42 -8.57
C LEU A 88 -7.40 4.03 -9.76
N SER A 89 -6.86 5.11 -10.33
CA SER A 89 -7.35 5.61 -11.60
C SER A 89 -6.97 4.62 -12.70
N ASP A 90 -7.64 4.71 -13.85
CA ASP A 90 -7.32 3.85 -14.99
C ASP A 90 -5.87 4.02 -15.44
N ASN A 91 -5.36 5.27 -15.41
CA ASN A 91 -3.98 5.54 -15.78
C ASN A 91 -2.99 4.87 -14.82
N MET A 92 -3.24 4.97 -13.52
CA MET A 92 -2.37 4.36 -12.53
C MET A 92 -2.41 2.83 -12.63
N ARG A 93 -3.62 2.28 -12.82
CA ARG A 93 -3.76 0.83 -12.97
C ARG A 93 -3.02 0.34 -14.21
N GLY A 94 -3.15 1.06 -15.33
CA GLY A 94 -2.45 0.71 -16.56
C GLY A 94 -0.94 0.74 -16.41
N MET A 95 -0.42 1.77 -15.73
CA MET A 95 1.00 1.87 -15.47
C MET A 95 1.50 0.68 -14.65
N LEU A 96 0.80 0.35 -13.57
CA LEU A 96 1.23 -0.74 -12.70
C LEU A 96 1.13 -2.09 -13.40
N LYS A 97 0.12 -2.29 -14.24
CA LYS A 97 0.02 -3.52 -15.03
C LYS A 97 1.16 -3.64 -16.03
N THR A 98 1.50 -2.55 -16.70
CA THR A 98 2.61 -2.53 -17.66
C THR A 98 3.92 -2.89 -16.96
N LEU A 99 4.10 -2.45 -15.72
CA LEU A 99 5.28 -2.76 -14.93
C LEU A 99 5.20 -4.14 -14.27
N MET A 100 4.12 -4.87 -14.49
CA MET A 100 3.88 -6.21 -13.94
C MET A 100 3.84 -6.23 -12.42
N LEU A 101 3.29 -5.17 -11.82
CA LEU A 101 3.23 -5.02 -10.38
C LEU A 101 1.87 -5.37 -9.79
N LEU A 102 0.86 -5.59 -10.64
CA LEU A 102 -0.48 -5.95 -10.17
C LEU A 102 -0.77 -7.42 -10.44
N GLU A 103 -1.17 -8.13 -9.39
CA GLU A 103 -1.72 -9.48 -9.49
C GLU A 103 -0.82 -10.43 -10.27
N ASN A 104 0.49 -10.29 -10.06
CA ASN A 104 1.48 -11.12 -10.72
C ASN A 104 2.04 -12.12 -9.70
N PRO A 105 1.63 -13.40 -9.76
CA PRO A 105 2.08 -14.38 -8.77
C PRO A 105 3.55 -14.74 -8.86
N LYS A 106 4.23 -14.30 -9.90
CA LYS A 106 5.63 -14.66 -10.12
C LYS A 106 6.61 -13.77 -9.35
N VAL A 107 6.13 -12.67 -8.75
CA VAL A 107 6.99 -11.75 -8.02
C VAL A 107 6.46 -11.56 -6.61
N ASP A 108 7.36 -11.42 -5.66
CA ASP A 108 7.00 -11.30 -4.24
C ASP A 108 6.60 -9.89 -3.83
N PHE A 109 6.73 -8.93 -4.74
CA PHE A 109 6.30 -7.55 -4.47
C PHE A 109 5.02 -7.19 -5.23
N SER A 110 4.30 -8.19 -5.73
CA SER A 110 3.05 -7.95 -6.44
C SER A 110 1.98 -7.39 -5.50
N MET A 111 1.13 -6.54 -6.05
CA MET A 111 0.04 -5.92 -5.31
C MET A 111 -1.28 -6.29 -5.97
N SER A 112 -2.36 -6.32 -5.19
CA SER A 112 -3.70 -6.54 -5.72
C SER A 112 -4.46 -5.22 -5.77
N SER A 113 -5.36 -5.07 -6.75
CA SER A 113 -6.16 -3.85 -6.88
C SER A 113 -7.62 -4.16 -6.56
N HIS A 114 -8.27 -3.22 -5.89
CA HIS A 114 -9.64 -3.38 -5.43
C HIS A 114 -10.40 -2.08 -5.68
N ALA A 115 -11.73 -2.18 -5.80
CA ALA A 115 -12.56 -1.03 -6.15
C ALA A 115 -12.55 0.04 -5.06
N ASN A 116 -12.60 -0.38 -3.79
CA ASN A 116 -12.66 0.56 -2.68
C ASN A 116 -12.00 -0.04 -1.44
N ARG A 117 -11.95 0.77 -0.38
CA ARG A 117 -11.28 0.39 0.86
C ARG A 117 -11.93 -0.82 1.52
N ASP A 118 -13.26 -0.87 1.56
CA ASP A 118 -13.96 -1.97 2.22
C ASP A 118 -13.68 -3.31 1.55
N VAL A 119 -13.70 -3.33 0.22
CA VAL A 119 -13.40 -4.54 -0.54
C VAL A 119 -11.95 -4.99 -0.28
N ALA A 120 -11.03 -4.02 -0.27
CA ALA A 120 -9.62 -4.33 -0.03
C ALA A 120 -9.41 -4.87 1.38
N LEU A 121 -10.04 -4.27 2.39
CA LEU A 121 -9.91 -4.74 3.77
C LEU A 121 -10.50 -6.13 3.93
N GLN A 122 -11.62 -6.42 3.26
CA GLN A 122 -12.21 -7.76 3.31
C GLN A 122 -11.27 -8.79 2.68
N TYR A 123 -10.65 -8.44 1.56
CA TYR A 123 -9.69 -9.31 0.90
C TYR A 123 -8.53 -9.65 1.86
N LEU A 124 -7.99 -8.64 2.53
CA LEU A 124 -6.86 -8.85 3.45
C LEU A 124 -7.29 -9.64 4.69
N ALA A 125 -8.51 -9.43 5.17
CA ALA A 125 -9.03 -10.22 6.29
C ALA A 125 -9.17 -11.69 5.90
N ASP A 126 -9.60 -11.95 4.67
CA ASP A 126 -9.72 -13.32 4.17
C ASP A 126 -8.34 -13.99 4.06
N VAL A 127 -7.33 -13.22 3.62
CA VAL A 127 -5.96 -13.73 3.57
C VAL A 127 -5.48 -14.12 4.97
N THR A 128 -5.72 -13.27 5.96
CA THR A 128 -5.35 -13.56 7.35
C THR A 128 -6.02 -14.83 7.85
N SER A 129 -7.33 -14.98 7.58
CA SER A 129 -8.07 -16.18 8.00
C SER A 129 -7.50 -17.44 7.40
N ARG A 130 -7.19 -17.41 6.09
CA ARG A 130 -6.62 -18.59 5.41
C ARG A 130 -5.23 -18.93 5.96
N THR A 131 -4.43 -17.92 6.26
CA THR A 131 -3.10 -18.14 6.83
C THR A 131 -3.21 -18.78 8.21
N ASN A 132 -4.14 -18.30 9.04
CA ASN A 132 -4.34 -18.85 10.39
C ASN A 132 -4.83 -20.29 10.32
N GLU A 133 -5.72 -20.63 9.37
CA GLU A 133 -6.21 -21.99 9.19
C GLU A 133 -5.07 -22.94 8.84
N LYS A 134 -4.14 -22.49 7.98
CA LYS A 134 -3.01 -23.33 7.56
C LYS A 134 -2.04 -23.64 8.69
N LYS A 135 -2.06 -22.85 9.76
CA LYS A 135 -1.18 -23.08 10.91
C LYS A 135 -1.71 -24.12 11.88
N GLN A 136 -2.95 -24.54 11.69
CA GLN A 136 -3.54 -25.60 12.50
C GLN A 136 -3.31 -26.98 11.82
#